data_4ec277db8bfd36d47fdf24cf7380600a
#
_entry.id   4ec277db8bfd36d47fdf24cf7380600a
#
_cell.length_a   1.000
_cell.length_b   1.000
_cell.length_c   1.000
_cell.angle_alpha   90.00
_cell.angle_beta   90.00
_cell.angle_gamma   90.00
#
_symmetry.space_group_name_H-M   'P 1'
#
loop_
_entity.id
_entity.type
_entity.pdbx_description
1 polymer ?
#
loop_
_entity_poly.entity_id
_entity_poly.type
_entity_poly.pdbx_seq_one_letter_code
_entity_poly.pdbx_strand_id
1 'polypeptide(L)'
;YAFREREDLFDAYEAVSGARMHAAYFRPGGVYRDLPDSMPQYKHSKIKNAKALARMNENRQGSLLDFLEDFTKRFDTYLAEYHTLLTDNRIWKQRTVGIGVMDADRALNLGLTGPMLRGSGIAWDLRKTQPYDVYDQVDFDIPVGKTGDCYDRYLVRMEELNQSNRIIAQCVKWLKANPGPVITDNHKVAAPKREAMKANMEELIHHFKLFTEGFRVPEGEAYAAVEHPKGEFGIYLVSDGANKPYRLKIRPPGFVHLAALDEMARGHMLADTVAIIGTLDIVFGEIDR
;
A
#
# COMPACT_ATOMS: atom_id res chain seq x y z
N TYR A 1 6.65 -16.00 10.07
CA TYR A 1 7.29 -15.08 11.00
C TYR A 1 6.80 -13.65 10.73
N ALA A 2 7.01 -13.09 9.55
CA ALA A 2 6.56 -11.75 9.14
C ALA A 2 5.03 -11.52 9.19
N PHE A 3 4.23 -12.58 9.17
CA PHE A 3 2.77 -12.46 9.31
C PHE A 3 2.32 -11.97 10.68
N ARG A 4 3.13 -12.10 11.71
CA ARG A 4 2.82 -11.59 13.06
C ARG A 4 2.72 -10.07 13.04
N GLU A 5 3.68 -9.38 12.47
CA GLU A 5 3.70 -7.91 12.37
C GLU A 5 2.68 -7.40 11.35
N ARG A 6 2.44 -8.19 10.30
CA ARG A 6 1.39 -7.90 9.32
C ARG A 6 -0.01 -7.93 9.93
N GLU A 7 -0.25 -8.78 10.94
CA GLU A 7 -1.53 -8.77 11.68
C GLU A 7 -1.75 -7.45 12.42
N ASP A 8 -0.73 -6.85 13.01
CA ASP A 8 -0.85 -5.52 13.63
C ASP A 8 -1.29 -4.46 12.61
N LEU A 9 -0.76 -4.51 11.38
CA LEU A 9 -1.17 -3.59 10.31
C LEU A 9 -2.60 -3.86 9.82
N PHE A 10 -3.04 -5.11 9.79
CA PHE A 10 -4.44 -5.45 9.50
C PHE A 10 -5.39 -4.93 10.58
N ASP A 11 -4.97 -4.93 11.83
CA ASP A 11 -5.74 -4.34 12.92
C ASP A 11 -5.90 -2.82 12.75
N ALA A 12 -4.86 -2.13 12.27
CA ALA A 12 -4.94 -0.71 11.92
C ALA A 12 -5.92 -0.47 10.76
N TYR A 13 -5.89 -1.29 9.69
CA TYR A 13 -6.84 -1.19 8.59
C TYR A 13 -8.28 -1.45 9.03
N GLU A 14 -8.51 -2.46 9.86
CA GLU A 14 -9.84 -2.75 10.40
C GLU A 14 -10.35 -1.60 11.28
N ALA A 15 -9.47 -0.96 12.05
CA ALA A 15 -9.83 0.16 12.90
C ALA A 15 -10.37 1.36 12.10
N VAL A 16 -9.80 1.66 10.92
CA VAL A 16 -10.21 2.81 10.09
C VAL A 16 -11.34 2.51 9.11
N SER A 17 -11.41 1.30 8.58
CA SER A 17 -12.33 0.95 7.48
C SER A 17 -13.33 -0.14 7.81
N GLY A 18 -13.10 -0.91 8.87
CA GLY A 18 -13.88 -2.12 9.19
C GLY A 18 -13.46 -3.37 8.42
N ALA A 19 -12.50 -3.25 7.48
CA ALA A 19 -11.99 -4.36 6.68
C ALA A 19 -10.48 -4.55 6.91
N ARG A 20 -10.05 -5.82 7.06
CA ARG A 20 -8.65 -6.16 7.36
C ARG A 20 -7.69 -5.94 6.19
N MET A 21 -8.11 -6.19 4.97
CA MET A 21 -7.26 -6.13 3.77
C MET A 21 -7.75 -5.11 2.75
N HIS A 22 -9.01 -5.16 2.38
CA HIS A 22 -9.60 -4.34 1.33
C HIS A 22 -10.25 -3.08 1.93
N ALA A 23 -9.41 -2.22 2.50
CA ALA A 23 -9.85 -1.00 3.15
C ALA A 23 -10.23 0.06 2.11
N ALA A 24 -11.54 0.30 1.94
CA ALA A 24 -12.06 1.39 1.11
C ALA A 24 -12.05 2.72 1.90
N TYR A 25 -10.87 3.16 2.32
CA TYR A 25 -10.68 4.31 3.21
C TYR A 25 -10.64 5.64 2.47
N PHE A 26 -9.93 5.70 1.35
CA PHE A 26 -9.87 6.89 0.49
C PHE A 26 -11.20 7.09 -0.25
N ARG A 27 -11.67 8.33 -0.26
CA ARG A 27 -12.94 8.72 -0.90
C ARG A 27 -12.75 10.01 -1.69
N PRO A 28 -13.54 10.26 -2.75
CA PRO A 28 -13.58 11.59 -3.35
C PRO A 28 -13.83 12.66 -2.29
N GLY A 29 -12.93 13.65 -2.24
CA GLY A 29 -12.99 14.72 -1.24
C GLY A 29 -12.31 14.45 0.09
N GLY A 30 -11.63 13.30 0.28
CA GLY A 30 -10.87 13.01 1.49
C GLY A 30 -10.85 11.53 1.89
N VAL A 31 -11.12 11.25 3.16
CA VAL A 31 -11.15 9.88 3.68
C VAL A 31 -12.52 9.56 4.29
N TYR A 32 -12.81 8.28 4.45
CA TYR A 32 -14.11 7.79 4.92
C TYR A 32 -14.50 8.35 6.29
N ARG A 33 -13.57 8.43 7.21
CA ARG A 33 -13.75 8.96 8.57
C ARG A 33 -12.41 9.29 9.19
N ASP A 34 -12.43 10.05 10.27
CA ASP A 34 -11.25 10.35 11.06
C ASP A 34 -10.66 9.10 11.72
N LEU A 35 -9.40 9.20 12.12
CA LEU A 35 -8.70 8.14 12.82
C LEU A 35 -9.35 7.92 14.21
N PRO A 36 -9.57 6.67 14.64
CA PRO A 36 -10.24 6.41 15.91
C PRO A 36 -9.38 6.82 17.11
N ASP A 37 -10.01 7.49 18.08
CA ASP A 37 -9.41 7.87 19.38
C ASP A 37 -9.14 6.67 20.28
N SER A 38 -9.68 5.50 19.94
CA SER A 38 -9.44 4.25 20.66
C SER A 38 -9.40 3.07 19.71
N MET A 39 -8.37 2.23 19.84
CA MET A 39 -8.26 1.00 19.07
C MET A 39 -9.39 0.01 19.45
N PRO A 40 -10.06 -0.60 18.45
CA PRO A 40 -11.03 -1.66 18.71
C PRO A 40 -10.36 -2.83 19.42
N GLN A 41 -10.94 -3.28 20.53
CA GLN A 41 -10.40 -4.41 21.28
C GLN A 41 -11.11 -5.72 20.91
N TYR A 42 -10.37 -6.82 20.95
CA TYR A 42 -10.93 -8.16 20.81
C TYR A 42 -11.87 -8.46 21.99
N LYS A 43 -13.01 -9.07 21.69
CA LYS A 43 -14.04 -9.37 22.68
C LYS A 43 -13.98 -10.81 23.16
N HIS A 44 -14.27 -11.04 24.42
CA HIS A 44 -14.31 -12.36 25.04
C HIS A 44 -15.30 -13.35 24.33
N SER A 45 -16.33 -12.84 23.65
CA SER A 45 -17.24 -13.66 22.85
C SER A 45 -16.57 -14.43 21.72
N LYS A 46 -15.44 -13.91 21.20
CA LYS A 46 -14.68 -14.55 20.11
C LYS A 46 -13.48 -15.36 20.62
N ILE A 47 -12.91 -14.97 21.77
CA ILE A 47 -11.69 -15.58 22.32
C ILE A 47 -11.98 -16.01 23.76
N LYS A 48 -12.18 -17.33 23.96
CA LYS A 48 -12.55 -17.89 25.26
C LYS A 48 -11.41 -17.90 26.30
N ASN A 49 -10.15 -17.87 25.84
CA ASN A 49 -8.99 -17.86 26.72
C ASN A 49 -8.69 -16.42 27.16
N ALA A 50 -8.95 -16.13 28.45
CA ALA A 50 -8.74 -14.78 29.01
C ALA A 50 -7.28 -14.30 28.95
N LYS A 51 -6.28 -15.18 29.12
CA LYS A 51 -4.87 -14.83 29.00
C LYS A 51 -4.49 -14.49 27.56
N ALA A 52 -4.98 -15.25 26.59
CA ALA A 52 -4.78 -14.99 25.17
C ALA A 52 -5.44 -13.65 24.77
N LEU A 53 -6.68 -13.41 25.22
CA LEU A 53 -7.40 -12.16 24.98
C LEU A 53 -6.65 -10.94 25.55
N ALA A 54 -6.18 -11.03 26.79
CA ALA A 54 -5.41 -9.94 27.42
C ALA A 54 -4.14 -9.64 26.63
N ARG A 55 -3.38 -10.67 26.23
CA ARG A 55 -2.16 -10.52 25.43
C ARG A 55 -2.43 -9.90 24.05
N MET A 56 -3.52 -10.29 23.37
CA MET A 56 -3.90 -9.73 22.08
C MET A 56 -4.35 -8.25 22.18
N ASN A 57 -4.87 -7.84 23.33
CA ASN A 57 -5.29 -6.45 23.57
C ASN A 57 -4.19 -5.59 24.21
N GLU A 58 -3.03 -6.16 24.54
CA GLU A 58 -1.95 -5.45 25.25
C GLU A 58 -1.48 -4.21 24.47
N ASN A 59 -1.29 -4.36 23.15
CA ASN A 59 -0.84 -3.30 22.25
C ASN A 59 -1.99 -2.43 21.69
N ARG A 60 -3.25 -2.68 22.10
CA ARG A 60 -4.44 -1.97 21.61
C ARG A 60 -4.94 -0.92 22.62
N GLN A 61 -4.02 -0.32 23.36
CA GLN A 61 -4.33 0.76 24.31
C GLN A 61 -4.19 2.11 23.61
N GLY A 62 -5.09 3.04 23.92
CA GLY A 62 -5.05 4.39 23.36
C GLY A 62 -5.63 4.52 21.95
N SER A 63 -5.26 5.60 21.27
CA SER A 63 -5.69 5.94 19.91
C SER A 63 -4.97 5.08 18.87
N LEU A 64 -5.47 5.12 17.61
CA LEU A 64 -4.77 4.50 16.48
C LEU A 64 -3.39 5.13 16.28
N LEU A 65 -3.24 6.44 16.49
CA LEU A 65 -1.95 7.11 16.38
C LEU A 65 -0.94 6.63 17.42
N ASP A 66 -1.40 6.33 18.66
CA ASP A 66 -0.54 5.75 19.69
C ASP A 66 -0.14 4.31 19.35
N PHE A 67 -1.07 3.54 18.81
CA PHE A 67 -0.78 2.18 18.32
C PHE A 67 0.26 2.18 17.20
N LEU A 68 0.13 3.08 16.22
CA LEU A 68 1.09 3.21 15.12
C LEU A 68 2.45 3.73 15.59
N GLU A 69 2.47 4.66 16.54
CA GLU A 69 3.73 5.13 17.15
C GLU A 69 4.47 4.01 17.89
N ASP A 70 3.75 3.18 18.64
CA ASP A 70 4.34 2.01 19.29
C ASP A 70 4.83 0.97 18.27
N PHE A 71 4.03 0.72 17.22
CA PHE A 71 4.41 -0.16 16.11
C PHE A 71 5.73 0.28 15.48
N THR A 72 5.87 1.58 15.14
CA THR A 72 7.09 2.09 14.49
C THR A 72 8.32 1.93 15.36
N LYS A 73 8.21 2.09 16.68
CA LYS A 73 9.31 1.88 17.65
C LYS A 73 9.75 0.42 17.75
N ARG A 74 8.83 -0.52 17.63
CA ARG A 74 9.10 -1.96 17.70
C ARG A 74 9.60 -2.55 16.39
N PHE A 75 9.24 -1.94 15.26
CA PHE A 75 9.46 -2.51 13.93
C PHE A 75 10.94 -2.69 13.59
N ASP A 76 11.81 -1.80 14.06
CA ASP A 76 13.26 -1.91 13.85
C ASP A 76 13.83 -3.22 14.42
N THR A 77 13.30 -3.66 15.57
CA THR A 77 13.69 -4.96 16.17
C THR A 77 13.26 -6.12 15.29
N TYR A 78 12.06 -6.07 14.75
CA TYR A 78 11.56 -7.12 13.83
C TYR A 78 12.33 -7.16 12.53
N LEU A 79 12.68 -5.99 11.99
CA LEU A 79 13.51 -5.90 10.79
C LEU A 79 14.89 -6.51 11.00
N ALA A 80 15.52 -6.26 12.16
CA ALA A 80 16.79 -6.89 12.54
C ALA A 80 16.67 -8.41 12.66
N GLU A 81 15.54 -8.94 13.19
CA GLU A 81 15.27 -10.37 13.23
C GLU A 81 15.16 -10.97 11.81
N TYR A 82 14.50 -10.28 10.87
CA TYR A 82 14.41 -10.74 9.48
C TYR A 82 15.79 -10.78 8.81
N HIS A 83 16.62 -9.77 9.04
CA HIS A 83 18.00 -9.78 8.56
C HIS A 83 18.79 -10.96 9.10
N THR A 84 18.69 -11.24 10.40
CA THR A 84 19.36 -12.37 11.05
C THR A 84 18.92 -13.71 10.48
N LEU A 85 17.63 -13.87 10.16
CA LEU A 85 17.05 -15.12 9.68
C LEU A 85 17.35 -15.37 8.19
N LEU A 86 17.38 -14.32 7.36
CA LEU A 86 17.37 -14.46 5.90
C LEU A 86 18.60 -13.86 5.23
N THR A 87 18.98 -12.62 5.54
CA THR A 87 19.96 -11.87 4.73
C THR A 87 21.31 -12.60 4.63
N ASP A 88 21.82 -13.14 5.72
CA ASP A 88 23.10 -13.87 5.73
C ASP A 88 22.94 -15.38 5.68
N ASN A 89 21.71 -15.87 5.54
CA ASN A 89 21.45 -17.29 5.45
C ASN A 89 21.99 -17.88 4.15
N ARG A 90 22.87 -18.90 4.28
CA ARG A 90 23.50 -19.55 3.14
C ARG A 90 22.50 -20.13 2.14
N ILE A 91 21.43 -20.76 2.63
CA ILE A 91 20.41 -21.37 1.77
C ILE A 91 19.68 -20.28 0.99
N TRP A 92 19.32 -19.17 1.66
CA TRP A 92 18.65 -18.04 1.03
C TRP A 92 19.53 -17.44 -0.08
N LYS A 93 20.80 -17.18 0.21
CA LYS A 93 21.75 -16.65 -0.78
C LYS A 93 21.92 -17.60 -1.98
N GLN A 94 22.06 -18.90 -1.73
CA GLN A 94 22.19 -19.89 -2.82
C GLN A 94 20.94 -20.00 -3.70
N ARG A 95 19.76 -19.63 -3.17
CA ARG A 95 18.49 -19.69 -3.90
C ARG A 95 18.09 -18.36 -4.54
N THR A 96 18.84 -17.28 -4.35
CA THR A 96 18.45 -15.94 -4.81
C THR A 96 19.56 -15.18 -5.52
N VAL A 97 20.83 -15.37 -5.15
CA VAL A 97 21.97 -14.71 -5.78
C VAL A 97 22.20 -15.27 -7.19
N GLY A 98 22.25 -14.39 -8.17
CA GLY A 98 22.41 -14.73 -9.58
C GLY A 98 21.20 -15.42 -10.23
N ILE A 99 20.08 -15.49 -9.54
CA ILE A 99 18.83 -16.07 -10.06
C ILE A 99 17.92 -14.96 -10.59
N GLY A 100 17.41 -15.16 -11.81
CA GLY A 100 16.47 -14.24 -12.45
C GLY A 100 17.04 -12.83 -12.60
N VAL A 101 18.27 -12.74 -13.12
CA VAL A 101 18.94 -11.46 -13.37
C VAL A 101 18.22 -10.70 -14.48
N MET A 102 17.98 -9.41 -14.24
CA MET A 102 17.44 -8.47 -15.22
C MET A 102 18.31 -7.23 -15.26
N ASP A 103 18.92 -6.95 -16.40
CA ASP A 103 19.72 -5.74 -16.57
C ASP A 103 18.83 -4.48 -16.70
N ALA A 104 19.42 -3.30 -16.51
CA ALA A 104 18.72 -2.03 -16.47
C ALA A 104 18.02 -1.69 -17.79
N ASP A 105 18.71 -1.87 -18.94
CA ASP A 105 18.16 -1.53 -20.25
C ASP A 105 17.00 -2.45 -20.61
N ARG A 106 17.13 -3.72 -20.28
CA ARG A 106 16.07 -4.69 -20.53
C ARG A 106 14.85 -4.46 -19.62
N ALA A 107 15.10 -4.11 -18.36
CA ALA A 107 14.05 -3.74 -17.41
C ALA A 107 13.22 -2.56 -17.92
N LEU A 108 13.88 -1.52 -18.46
CA LEU A 108 13.20 -0.38 -19.09
C LEU A 108 12.40 -0.78 -20.33
N ASN A 109 12.99 -1.59 -21.21
CA ASN A 109 12.33 -2.04 -22.44
C ASN A 109 11.09 -2.88 -22.18
N LEU A 110 11.07 -3.65 -21.09
CA LEU A 110 9.90 -4.42 -20.65
C LEU A 110 8.88 -3.58 -19.88
N GLY A 111 9.22 -2.33 -19.54
CA GLY A 111 8.34 -1.44 -18.77
C GLY A 111 8.23 -1.83 -17.30
N LEU A 112 9.25 -2.48 -16.73
CA LEU A 112 9.29 -2.81 -15.31
C LEU A 112 9.37 -1.53 -14.46
N THR A 113 8.79 -1.57 -13.28
CA THR A 113 8.73 -0.44 -12.35
C THR A 113 8.90 -0.92 -10.91
N GLY A 114 9.03 0.03 -9.97
CA GLY A 114 9.13 -0.29 -8.55
C GLY A 114 10.38 -1.10 -8.19
N PRO A 115 10.28 -2.03 -7.23
CA PRO A 115 11.40 -2.85 -6.79
C PRO A 115 12.06 -3.66 -7.91
N MET A 116 11.32 -4.00 -8.96
CA MET A 116 11.86 -4.70 -10.13
C MET A 116 12.86 -3.83 -10.87
N LEU A 117 12.56 -2.56 -11.08
CA LEU A 117 13.44 -1.61 -11.75
C LEU A 117 14.57 -1.14 -10.82
N ARG A 118 14.24 -0.85 -9.56
CA ARG A 118 15.24 -0.45 -8.55
C ARG A 118 16.26 -1.55 -8.26
N GLY A 119 15.83 -2.81 -8.27
CA GLY A 119 16.75 -3.95 -8.16
C GLY A 119 17.79 -4.00 -9.28
N SER A 120 17.45 -3.55 -10.48
CA SER A 120 18.33 -3.45 -11.65
C SER A 120 19.19 -2.17 -11.70
N GLY A 121 19.23 -1.37 -10.64
CA GLY A 121 20.14 -0.24 -10.52
C GLY A 121 19.54 1.13 -10.89
N ILE A 122 18.26 1.23 -11.17
CA ILE A 122 17.61 2.49 -11.58
C ILE A 122 16.81 3.08 -10.41
N ALA A 123 17.20 4.27 -9.96
CA ALA A 123 16.56 5.00 -8.87
C ALA A 123 15.27 5.70 -9.34
N TRP A 124 14.27 4.94 -9.81
CA TRP A 124 12.98 5.44 -10.22
C TRP A 124 11.94 5.18 -9.14
N ASP A 125 11.33 6.26 -8.64
CA ASP A 125 10.25 6.22 -7.64
C ASP A 125 9.34 7.45 -7.83
N LEU A 126 8.07 7.22 -8.09
CA LEU A 126 7.11 8.28 -8.36
C LEU A 126 6.94 9.24 -7.18
N ARG A 127 7.12 8.75 -5.96
CA ARG A 127 7.05 9.58 -4.74
C ARG A 127 8.11 10.69 -4.70
N LYS A 128 9.23 10.53 -5.44
CA LYS A 128 10.31 11.53 -5.57
C LYS A 128 10.33 12.22 -6.93
N THR A 129 10.05 11.47 -8.01
CA THR A 129 10.13 12.01 -9.39
C THR A 129 8.90 12.80 -9.78
N GLN A 130 7.72 12.41 -9.29
CA GLN A 130 6.43 13.07 -9.49
C GLN A 130 5.63 13.06 -8.18
N PRO A 131 6.08 13.83 -7.17
CA PRO A 131 5.48 13.80 -5.84
C PRO A 131 3.97 14.06 -5.89
N TYR A 132 3.24 13.28 -5.12
CA TYR A 132 1.79 13.39 -4.92
C TYR A 132 1.49 13.36 -3.42
N ASP A 133 0.29 13.79 -3.04
CA ASP A 133 -0.14 13.96 -1.65
C ASP A 133 0.89 14.79 -0.84
N VAL A 134 1.53 14.19 0.16
CA VAL A 134 2.50 14.84 1.05
C VAL A 134 3.92 14.28 0.90
N TYR A 135 4.21 13.52 -0.14
CA TYR A 135 5.53 12.90 -0.31
C TYR A 135 6.67 13.90 -0.52
N ASP A 136 6.38 15.13 -0.94
CA ASP A 136 7.32 16.24 -1.00
C ASP A 136 7.73 16.78 0.39
N GLN A 137 6.92 16.48 1.43
CA GLN A 137 7.13 16.93 2.81
C GLN A 137 7.73 15.85 3.71
N VAL A 138 7.86 14.63 3.19
CA VAL A 138 8.34 13.46 3.95
C VAL A 138 9.75 13.09 3.51
N ASP A 139 10.62 12.87 4.48
CA ASP A 139 12.00 12.48 4.25
C ASP A 139 12.15 10.95 4.24
N PHE A 140 12.64 10.41 3.13
CA PHE A 140 12.97 9.01 2.93
C PHE A 140 13.96 8.83 1.78
N ASP A 141 14.65 7.69 1.75
CA ASP A 141 15.62 7.35 0.72
C ASP A 141 15.05 6.30 -0.24
N ILE A 142 15.56 6.29 -1.48
CA ILE A 142 15.19 5.27 -2.49
C ILE A 142 16.27 4.19 -2.50
N PRO A 143 15.96 2.96 -2.06
CA PRO A 143 16.91 1.87 -2.14
C PRO A 143 17.08 1.38 -3.58
N VAL A 144 18.32 1.11 -3.96
CA VAL A 144 18.69 0.70 -5.32
C VAL A 144 19.63 -0.49 -5.25
N GLY A 145 19.33 -1.55 -6.00
CA GLY A 145 20.19 -2.72 -6.19
C GLY A 145 21.30 -2.47 -7.21
N LYS A 146 22.05 -3.51 -7.52
CA LYS A 146 23.19 -3.45 -8.46
C LYS A 146 23.15 -4.53 -9.54
N THR A 147 22.79 -5.76 -9.15
CA THR A 147 22.89 -6.95 -9.99
C THR A 147 21.60 -7.26 -10.72
N GLY A 148 20.48 -6.79 -10.20
CA GLY A 148 19.15 -7.08 -10.78
C GLY A 148 18.68 -8.52 -10.59
N ASP A 149 19.21 -9.25 -9.62
CA ASP A 149 18.81 -10.60 -9.28
C ASP A 149 17.72 -10.66 -8.20
N CYS A 150 17.26 -11.87 -7.86
CA CYS A 150 16.28 -12.06 -6.80
C CYS A 150 16.77 -11.58 -5.43
N TYR A 151 18.08 -11.67 -5.16
CA TYR A 151 18.65 -11.24 -3.90
C TYR A 151 18.66 -9.71 -3.77
N ASP A 152 19.06 -9.00 -4.83
CA ASP A 152 19.02 -7.54 -4.83
C ASP A 152 17.58 -7.01 -4.67
N ARG A 153 16.61 -7.61 -5.37
CA ARG A 153 15.19 -7.25 -5.18
C ARG A 153 14.70 -7.52 -3.77
N TYR A 154 15.17 -8.58 -3.12
CA TYR A 154 14.90 -8.83 -1.72
C TYR A 154 15.52 -7.73 -0.83
N LEU A 155 16.79 -7.36 -1.03
CA LEU A 155 17.45 -6.31 -0.27
C LEU A 155 16.77 -4.94 -0.44
N VAL A 156 16.36 -4.60 -1.66
CA VAL A 156 15.57 -3.39 -1.94
C VAL A 156 14.29 -3.38 -1.11
N ARG A 157 13.53 -4.47 -1.08
CA ARG A 157 12.29 -4.56 -0.29
C ARG A 157 12.53 -4.50 1.22
N MET A 158 13.62 -5.09 1.70
CA MET A 158 13.99 -4.98 3.12
C MET A 158 14.27 -3.53 3.51
N GLU A 159 14.99 -2.79 2.67
CA GLU A 159 15.24 -1.38 2.93
C GLU A 159 13.97 -0.53 2.74
N GLU A 160 13.10 -0.88 1.81
CA GLU A 160 11.79 -0.22 1.66
C GLU A 160 10.89 -0.38 2.89
N LEU A 161 10.97 -1.50 3.62
CA LEU A 161 10.29 -1.66 4.89
C LEU A 161 10.80 -0.65 5.93
N ASN A 162 12.13 -0.45 6.00
CA ASN A 162 12.76 0.54 6.86
C ASN A 162 12.29 1.97 6.51
N GLN A 163 12.36 2.32 5.23
CA GLN A 163 11.93 3.65 4.75
C GLN A 163 10.44 3.88 4.95
N SER A 164 9.61 2.87 4.77
CA SER A 164 8.16 2.95 5.06
C SER A 164 7.89 3.18 6.54
N ASN A 165 8.62 2.51 7.44
CA ASN A 165 8.54 2.75 8.88
C ASN A 165 8.90 4.20 9.23
N ARG A 166 9.96 4.74 8.61
CA ARG A 166 10.38 6.13 8.76
C ARG A 166 9.30 7.12 8.29
N ILE A 167 8.62 6.84 7.17
CA ILE A 167 7.51 7.66 6.66
C ILE A 167 6.33 7.62 7.65
N ILE A 168 5.93 6.44 8.13
CA ILE A 168 4.81 6.30 9.08
C ILE A 168 5.10 7.10 10.35
N ALA A 169 6.31 7.02 10.91
CA ALA A 169 6.69 7.77 12.11
C ALA A 169 6.56 9.29 11.93
N GLN A 170 6.96 9.82 10.76
CA GLN A 170 6.81 11.24 10.43
C GLN A 170 5.34 11.65 10.29
N CYS A 171 4.53 10.84 9.60
CA CYS A 171 3.10 11.08 9.44
C CYS A 171 2.37 11.06 10.80
N VAL A 172 2.66 10.10 11.67
CA VAL A 172 2.06 10.00 13.01
C VAL A 172 2.40 11.24 13.84
N LYS A 173 3.67 11.67 13.83
CA LYS A 173 4.10 12.87 14.53
C LYS A 173 3.37 14.13 14.03
N TRP A 174 3.24 14.26 12.70
CA TRP A 174 2.57 15.40 12.09
C TRP A 174 1.07 15.42 12.42
N LEU A 175 0.38 14.27 12.29
CA LEU A 175 -1.05 14.16 12.56
C LEU A 175 -1.40 14.45 14.02
N LYS A 176 -0.57 14.03 14.97
CA LYS A 176 -0.75 14.37 16.39
C LYS A 176 -0.67 15.87 16.66
N ALA A 177 0.15 16.58 15.90
CA ALA A 177 0.35 18.02 16.07
C ALA A 177 -0.69 18.87 15.28
N ASN A 178 -1.33 18.32 14.25
CA ASN A 178 -2.17 19.03 13.32
C ASN A 178 -3.53 18.37 13.12
N PRO A 179 -4.41 18.36 14.12
CA PRO A 179 -5.78 17.88 13.95
C PRO A 179 -6.55 18.80 13.01
N GLY A 180 -7.38 18.23 12.13
CA GLY A 180 -8.13 19.01 11.15
C GLY A 180 -9.23 18.21 10.47
N PRO A 181 -10.00 18.82 9.56
CA PRO A 181 -11.04 18.13 8.82
C PRO A 181 -10.43 17.08 7.87
N VAL A 182 -11.07 15.93 7.77
CA VAL A 182 -10.58 14.77 6.99
C VAL A 182 -11.34 14.57 5.69
N ILE A 183 -12.41 15.37 5.46
CA ILE A 183 -13.25 15.30 4.27
C ILE A 183 -13.76 16.70 3.92
N THR A 184 -13.97 16.96 2.64
CA THR A 184 -14.51 18.24 2.16
C THR A 184 -15.96 18.47 2.60
N ASP A 185 -16.34 19.75 2.77
CA ASP A 185 -17.72 20.17 3.04
C ASP A 185 -18.61 20.19 1.77
N ASN A 186 -18.05 19.82 0.61
CA ASN A 186 -18.82 19.76 -0.63
C ASN A 186 -19.66 18.47 -0.69
N HIS A 187 -20.91 18.53 -0.22
CA HIS A 187 -21.82 17.40 -0.19
C HIS A 187 -22.31 16.91 -1.56
N LYS A 188 -21.90 17.57 -2.64
CA LYS A 188 -22.09 17.06 -4.01
C LYS A 188 -21.15 15.93 -4.36
N VAL A 189 -19.98 15.84 -3.70
CA VAL A 189 -18.97 14.80 -3.95
C VAL A 189 -18.69 13.93 -2.71
N ALA A 190 -18.94 14.46 -1.51
CA ALA A 190 -18.74 13.75 -0.24
C ALA A 190 -20.08 13.56 0.48
N ALA A 191 -20.30 12.38 1.06
CA ALA A 191 -21.53 12.09 1.77
C ALA A 191 -21.70 12.98 3.02
N PRO A 192 -22.86 13.60 3.24
CA PRO A 192 -23.13 14.37 4.43
C PRO A 192 -23.21 13.49 5.69
N LYS A 193 -23.00 14.10 6.85
CA LYS A 193 -23.12 13.41 8.15
C LYS A 193 -24.56 12.93 8.38
N ARG A 194 -24.70 11.74 8.99
CA ARG A 194 -26.02 11.13 9.24
C ARG A 194 -26.96 12.02 10.04
N GLU A 195 -26.43 12.81 10.97
CA GLU A 195 -27.22 13.73 11.79
C GLU A 195 -27.75 14.90 10.95
N ALA A 196 -26.93 15.45 10.06
CA ALA A 196 -27.33 16.52 9.16
C ALA A 196 -28.47 16.07 8.23
N MET A 197 -28.43 14.84 7.71
CA MET A 197 -29.52 14.29 6.88
C MET A 197 -30.84 14.17 7.60
N LYS A 198 -30.85 14.03 8.93
CA LYS A 198 -32.07 13.96 9.73
C LYS A 198 -32.68 15.35 10.04
N ALA A 199 -31.86 16.38 10.06
CA ALA A 199 -32.21 17.73 10.44
C ALA A 199 -32.44 18.66 9.25
N ASN A 200 -31.83 18.36 8.07
CA ASN A 200 -31.87 19.23 6.90
C ASN A 200 -32.24 18.42 5.64
N MET A 201 -33.29 18.90 4.95
CA MET A 201 -33.79 18.28 3.73
C MET A 201 -32.79 18.34 2.59
N GLU A 202 -32.00 19.40 2.47
CA GLU A 202 -30.97 19.56 1.42
C GLU A 202 -29.90 18.51 1.56
N GLU A 203 -29.44 18.22 2.78
CA GLU A 203 -28.45 17.17 3.06
C GLU A 203 -29.00 15.77 2.74
N LEU A 204 -30.27 15.53 2.99
CA LEU A 204 -30.93 14.28 2.60
C LEU A 204 -30.97 14.13 1.07
N ILE A 205 -31.25 15.21 0.33
CA ILE A 205 -31.25 15.22 -1.13
C ILE A 205 -29.83 14.98 -1.67
N HIS A 206 -28.81 15.63 -1.11
CA HIS A 206 -27.43 15.39 -1.50
C HIS A 206 -27.02 13.93 -1.29
N HIS A 207 -27.34 13.35 -0.13
CA HIS A 207 -27.08 11.93 0.13
C HIS A 207 -27.79 11.04 -0.90
N PHE A 208 -29.09 11.26 -1.13
CA PHE A 208 -29.88 10.47 -2.07
C PHE A 208 -29.28 10.54 -3.50
N LYS A 209 -28.98 11.73 -3.98
CA LYS A 209 -28.39 11.92 -5.32
C LYS A 209 -27.02 11.30 -5.43
N LEU A 210 -26.16 11.43 -4.42
CA LEU A 210 -24.81 10.87 -4.42
C LEU A 210 -24.82 9.34 -4.51
N PHE A 211 -25.73 8.67 -3.80
CA PHE A 211 -25.79 7.20 -3.76
C PHE A 211 -26.66 6.58 -4.87
N THR A 212 -27.54 7.33 -5.50
CA THR A 212 -28.38 6.84 -6.61
C THR A 212 -27.79 7.19 -7.98
N GLU A 213 -27.32 8.42 -8.17
CA GLU A 213 -26.81 8.94 -9.44
C GLU A 213 -25.28 9.08 -9.44
N GLY A 214 -24.67 9.44 -8.31
CA GLY A 214 -23.29 9.86 -8.22
C GLY A 214 -23.08 11.33 -8.62
N PHE A 215 -21.83 11.76 -8.75
CA PHE A 215 -21.49 13.10 -9.22
C PHE A 215 -20.96 13.05 -10.66
N ARG A 216 -21.18 14.15 -11.39
CA ARG A 216 -20.67 14.29 -12.75
C ARG A 216 -19.27 14.85 -12.74
N VAL A 217 -18.44 14.33 -13.63
CA VAL A 217 -17.06 14.77 -13.84
C VAL A 217 -17.01 15.58 -15.14
N PRO A 218 -16.30 16.73 -15.20
CA PRO A 218 -16.14 17.47 -16.45
C PRO A 218 -15.60 16.59 -17.58
N GLU A 219 -15.93 16.94 -18.82
CA GLU A 219 -15.38 16.28 -20.02
C GLU A 219 -13.87 16.46 -20.07
N GLY A 220 -13.16 15.40 -20.45
CA GLY A 220 -11.71 15.41 -20.55
C GLY A 220 -11.08 14.06 -20.28
N GLU A 221 -9.78 14.04 -20.34
CA GLU A 221 -8.98 12.85 -20.04
C GLU A 221 -7.90 13.15 -19.02
N ALA A 222 -7.58 12.17 -18.21
CA ALA A 222 -6.53 12.26 -17.19
C ALA A 222 -5.79 10.93 -17.02
N TYR A 223 -4.48 11.01 -16.86
CA TYR A 223 -3.67 9.91 -16.38
C TYR A 223 -3.11 10.27 -15.01
N ALA A 224 -3.29 9.39 -14.05
CA ALA A 224 -2.70 9.51 -12.73
C ALA A 224 -2.02 8.18 -12.35
N ALA A 225 -0.83 8.28 -11.80
CA ALA A 225 -0.07 7.12 -11.33
C ALA A 225 0.43 7.36 -9.91
N VAL A 226 0.50 6.26 -9.15
CA VAL A 226 1.05 6.24 -7.79
C VAL A 226 2.09 5.14 -7.67
N GLU A 227 3.05 5.32 -6.77
CA GLU A 227 4.01 4.27 -6.42
C GLU A 227 3.32 3.25 -5.50
N HIS A 228 2.90 2.15 -6.09
CA HIS A 228 2.40 0.99 -5.36
C HIS A 228 3.59 0.13 -4.88
N PRO A 229 3.51 -0.63 -3.77
CA PRO A 229 4.61 -1.49 -3.30
C PRO A 229 5.18 -2.45 -4.35
N LYS A 230 4.40 -2.83 -5.34
CA LYS A 230 4.83 -3.67 -6.47
C LYS A 230 5.48 -2.88 -7.61
N GLY A 231 5.14 -1.60 -7.75
CA GLY A 231 5.57 -0.72 -8.83
C GLY A 231 4.53 0.31 -9.19
N GLU A 232 4.64 0.93 -10.34
CA GLU A 232 3.71 1.95 -10.80
C GLU A 232 2.30 1.39 -11.03
N PHE A 233 1.34 1.90 -10.28
CA PHE A 233 -0.09 1.68 -10.51
C PHE A 233 -0.69 2.92 -11.16
N GLY A 234 -1.18 2.78 -12.38
CA GLY A 234 -1.69 3.89 -13.17
C GLY A 234 -3.15 3.73 -13.56
N ILE A 235 -3.87 4.84 -13.60
CA ILE A 235 -5.26 4.92 -14.07
C ILE A 235 -5.33 5.98 -15.18
N TYR A 236 -5.79 5.56 -16.34
CA TYR A 236 -6.19 6.46 -17.43
C TYR A 236 -7.70 6.52 -17.52
N LEU A 237 -8.25 7.70 -17.39
CA LEU A 237 -9.69 7.96 -17.35
C LEU A 237 -10.09 8.91 -18.47
N VAL A 238 -11.18 8.61 -19.17
CA VAL A 238 -11.86 9.51 -20.11
C VAL A 238 -13.27 9.77 -19.59
N SER A 239 -13.64 11.03 -19.46
CA SER A 239 -14.97 11.48 -19.06
C SER A 239 -15.66 12.21 -20.23
N ASP A 240 -16.95 11.94 -20.42
CA ASP A 240 -17.85 12.60 -21.36
C ASP A 240 -18.84 13.56 -20.65
N GLY A 241 -18.53 13.97 -19.41
CA GLY A 241 -19.43 14.79 -18.60
C GLY A 241 -20.50 14.00 -17.84
N ALA A 242 -20.54 12.67 -17.97
CA ALA A 242 -21.45 11.82 -17.23
C ALA A 242 -20.97 11.49 -15.82
N ASN A 243 -21.79 10.75 -15.07
CA ASN A 243 -21.46 10.22 -13.73
C ASN A 243 -20.72 8.87 -13.79
N LYS A 244 -20.48 8.36 -14.96
CA LYS A 244 -19.70 7.14 -15.23
C LYS A 244 -18.59 7.46 -16.22
N PRO A 245 -17.40 6.86 -16.07
CA PRO A 245 -16.35 7.07 -17.04
C PRO A 245 -16.76 6.52 -18.41
N TYR A 246 -16.51 7.29 -19.48
CA TYR A 246 -16.64 6.82 -20.84
C TYR A 246 -15.65 5.68 -21.09
N ARG A 247 -14.41 5.84 -20.62
CA ARG A 247 -13.38 4.81 -20.67
C ARG A 247 -12.49 4.86 -19.44
N LEU A 248 -12.19 3.69 -18.93
CA LEU A 248 -11.23 3.50 -17.84
C LEU A 248 -10.22 2.42 -18.25
N LYS A 249 -8.92 2.74 -18.13
CA LYS A 249 -7.85 1.76 -18.24
C LYS A 249 -7.03 1.77 -16.95
N ILE A 250 -6.86 0.59 -16.38
CA ILE A 250 -6.00 0.37 -15.21
C ILE A 250 -4.71 -0.27 -15.69
N ARG A 251 -3.57 0.28 -15.28
CA ARG A 251 -2.24 -0.29 -15.46
C ARG A 251 -1.79 -0.89 -14.12
N PRO A 252 -1.99 -2.17 -13.88
CA PRO A 252 -1.45 -2.84 -12.71
C PRO A 252 0.02 -3.18 -12.97
N PRO A 253 0.93 -3.03 -11.98
CA PRO A 253 2.34 -3.32 -12.18
C PRO A 253 2.61 -4.81 -12.44
N GLY A 254 1.92 -5.71 -11.75
CA GLY A 254 2.12 -7.15 -11.86
C GLY A 254 1.84 -7.71 -13.25
N PHE A 255 0.88 -7.16 -14.00
CA PHE A 255 0.60 -7.56 -15.38
C PHE A 255 1.81 -7.34 -16.30
N VAL A 256 2.49 -6.20 -16.14
CA VAL A 256 3.69 -5.88 -16.91
C VAL A 256 4.87 -6.73 -16.44
N HIS A 257 5.04 -6.88 -15.12
CA HIS A 257 6.13 -7.66 -14.54
C HIS A 257 6.09 -9.13 -14.93
N LEU A 258 4.89 -9.72 -15.07
CA LEU A 258 4.74 -11.12 -15.47
C LEU A 258 5.31 -11.38 -16.86
N ALA A 259 5.30 -10.41 -17.76
CA ALA A 259 5.89 -10.55 -19.09
C ALA A 259 7.40 -10.83 -19.04
N ALA A 260 8.09 -10.42 -17.98
CA ALA A 260 9.52 -10.69 -17.77
C ALA A 260 9.80 -12.12 -17.31
N LEU A 261 8.82 -12.88 -16.84
CA LEU A 261 9.00 -14.19 -16.24
C LEU A 261 9.71 -15.18 -17.18
N ASP A 262 9.27 -15.25 -18.45
CA ASP A 262 9.87 -16.17 -19.43
C ASP A 262 11.35 -15.91 -19.63
N GLU A 263 11.71 -14.65 -19.76
CA GLU A 263 13.11 -14.25 -19.95
C GLU A 263 13.97 -14.51 -18.70
N MET A 264 13.47 -14.15 -17.53
CA MET A 264 14.17 -14.35 -16.26
C MET A 264 14.33 -15.83 -15.88
N ALA A 265 13.41 -16.69 -16.32
CA ALA A 265 13.43 -18.11 -15.98
C ALA A 265 14.32 -18.95 -16.91
N ARG A 266 14.69 -18.43 -18.09
CA ARG A 266 15.51 -19.17 -19.06
C ARG A 266 16.89 -19.49 -18.50
N GLY A 267 17.29 -20.74 -18.65
CA GLY A 267 18.59 -21.24 -18.17
C GLY A 267 18.65 -21.55 -16.68
N HIS A 268 17.55 -21.33 -15.94
CA HIS A 268 17.43 -21.68 -14.54
C HIS A 268 16.66 -22.99 -14.31
N MET A 269 16.73 -23.53 -13.10
CA MET A 269 15.95 -24.72 -12.72
C MET A 269 14.47 -24.37 -12.54
N LEU A 270 13.59 -25.35 -12.73
CA LEU A 270 12.16 -25.18 -12.45
C LEU A 270 11.89 -24.68 -11.01
N ALA A 271 12.71 -25.12 -10.05
CA ALA A 271 12.61 -24.64 -8.66
C ALA A 271 12.98 -23.16 -8.50
N ASP A 272 13.80 -22.59 -9.37
CA ASP A 272 14.15 -21.16 -9.34
C ASP A 272 13.01 -20.29 -9.84
N THR A 273 12.14 -20.82 -10.70
CA THR A 273 10.96 -20.11 -11.18
C THR A 273 10.05 -19.68 -10.02
N VAL A 274 9.97 -20.49 -8.95
CA VAL A 274 9.20 -20.14 -7.76
C VAL A 274 9.79 -18.89 -7.06
N ALA A 275 11.12 -18.82 -6.94
CA ALA A 275 11.81 -17.65 -6.38
C ALA A 275 11.61 -16.41 -7.27
N ILE A 276 11.69 -16.57 -8.59
CA ILE A 276 11.48 -15.50 -9.57
C ILE A 276 10.04 -14.97 -9.45
N ILE A 277 9.02 -15.82 -9.48
CA ILE A 277 7.62 -15.42 -9.30
C ILE A 277 7.43 -14.68 -7.98
N GLY A 278 8.03 -15.18 -6.89
CA GLY A 278 8.00 -14.51 -5.59
C GLY A 278 8.61 -13.11 -5.62
N THR A 279 9.70 -12.89 -6.36
CA THR A 279 10.33 -11.58 -6.48
C THR A 279 9.62 -10.64 -7.45
N LEU A 280 8.89 -11.16 -8.44
CA LEU A 280 7.99 -10.38 -9.30
C LEU A 280 6.79 -9.83 -8.51
N ASP A 281 6.50 -10.42 -7.35
CA ASP A 281 5.39 -10.05 -6.46
C ASP A 281 4.03 -10.08 -7.16
N ILE A 282 3.75 -11.19 -7.83
CA ILE A 282 2.52 -11.37 -8.62
C ILE A 282 1.33 -11.67 -7.71
N VAL A 283 0.22 -10.97 -7.96
CA VAL A 283 -1.12 -11.33 -7.48
C VAL A 283 -1.98 -11.61 -8.69
N PHE A 284 -2.45 -12.84 -8.85
CA PHE A 284 -3.12 -13.26 -10.09
C PHE A 284 -4.43 -12.52 -10.35
N GLY A 285 -5.11 -12.01 -9.31
CA GLY A 285 -6.30 -11.19 -9.50
C GLY A 285 -6.08 -9.90 -10.29
N GLU A 286 -4.89 -9.29 -10.20
CA GLU A 286 -4.54 -8.12 -11.04
C GLU A 286 -4.18 -8.49 -12.49
N ILE A 287 -3.86 -9.75 -12.73
CA ILE A 287 -3.48 -10.27 -14.05
C ILE A 287 -4.70 -10.79 -14.81
N ASP A 288 -5.53 -11.56 -14.14
CA ASP A 288 -6.71 -12.22 -14.73
C ASP A 288 -7.86 -11.23 -15.01
N ARG A 289 -7.97 -10.16 -14.22
CA ARG A 289 -8.96 -9.05 -14.30
C ARG A 289 -10.41 -9.46 -14.12
#